data_e694b0c10c2bf972247d3cdbcae39cf8
#
_entry.id   e694b0c10c2bf972247d3cdbcae39cf8
#
_cell.length_a   1.000
_cell.length_b   1.000
_cell.length_c   1.000
_cell.angle_alpha   90.00
_cell.angle_beta   90.00
_cell.angle_gamma   90.00
#
_symmetry.space_group_name_H-M   'P 1'
#
loop_
_entity.id
_entity.type
_entity.pdbx_description
1 polymer ?
#
loop_
_entity_poly.entity_id
_entity_poly.type
_entity_poly.pdbx_seq_one_letter_code
_entity_poly.pdbx_strand_id
1 'polypeptide(L)'
;MLERLRPQVERPPERFEDFYRREYTPVVGLAYALSGSRSGAEDLAQEAFLAAHRNWERIAGYEQPGAWVRRVVANLSVSAFRRRAAEAKAVARAAFGERTELPDLGSGDPEFWGAVRALPRRQAQVIALFYLDDRPIAEIGDILEMSPGTVKRHLHNGRQTLAHRLSILGDEG
;
A
#
# COMPACT_ATOMS: atom_id res chain seq x y z
N MET A 1 -0.48 2.77 21.07
CA MET A 1 -0.58 2.69 19.59
C MET A 1 0.47 3.52 18.86
N LEU A 2 0.83 4.70 19.34
CA LEU A 2 1.94 5.52 18.81
C LEU A 2 3.31 5.17 19.42
N GLU A 3 3.38 4.22 20.33
CA GLU A 3 4.59 3.92 21.11
C GLU A 3 5.73 3.33 20.26
N ARG A 4 5.41 2.52 19.25
CA ARG A 4 6.40 1.93 18.33
C ARG A 4 6.97 2.91 17.31
N LEU A 5 6.38 4.11 17.22
CA LEU A 5 6.90 5.23 16.45
C LEU A 5 7.64 6.25 17.34
N ARG A 6 7.92 5.89 18.60
CA ARG A 6 8.73 6.70 19.51
C ARG A 6 10.22 6.43 19.29
N PRO A 7 11.08 7.43 19.48
CA PRO A 7 12.52 7.23 19.41
C PRO A 7 12.95 6.24 20.48
N GLN A 8 13.53 5.11 20.10
CA GLN A 8 14.28 4.22 20.97
C GLN A 8 15.76 4.39 20.70
N VAL A 9 16.46 4.92 21.68
CA VAL A 9 17.88 5.21 21.62
C VAL A 9 18.66 3.95 21.94
N GLU A 10 19.56 3.55 21.01
CA GLU A 10 20.88 2.95 21.27
C GLU A 10 21.53 2.36 20.01
N ARG A 11 20.88 2.49 18.84
CA ARG A 11 21.52 2.12 17.59
C ARG A 11 21.94 3.40 16.86
N PRO A 12 23.17 3.50 16.32
CA PRO A 12 23.51 4.63 15.47
C PRO A 12 22.44 4.77 14.37
N PRO A 13 21.95 5.98 14.13
CA PRO A 13 20.87 6.17 13.17
C PRO A 13 21.30 5.64 11.81
N GLU A 14 20.47 4.77 11.23
CA GLU A 14 20.68 4.27 9.88
C GLU A 14 20.74 5.45 8.90
N ARG A 15 21.62 5.37 7.91
CA ARG A 15 21.67 6.36 6.84
C ARG A 15 20.43 6.25 5.95
N PHE A 16 19.93 7.39 5.48
CA PHE A 16 18.74 7.41 4.63
C PHE A 16 18.94 6.58 3.36
N GLU A 17 20.14 6.59 2.76
CA GLU A 17 20.45 5.85 1.53
C GLU A 17 20.30 4.33 1.72
N ASP A 18 20.72 3.80 2.88
CA ASP A 18 20.64 2.37 3.18
C ASP A 18 19.20 1.97 3.45
N PHE A 19 18.46 2.80 4.19
CA PHE A 19 17.03 2.67 4.39
C PHE A 19 16.27 2.68 3.06
N TYR A 20 16.55 3.66 2.19
CA TYR A 20 15.91 3.79 0.88
C TYR A 20 16.14 2.54 0.02
N ARG A 21 17.38 2.07 -0.09
CA ARG A 21 17.71 0.85 -0.87
C ARG A 21 16.94 -0.37 -0.38
N ARG A 22 16.82 -0.54 0.93
CA ARG A 22 16.12 -1.68 1.54
C ARG A 22 14.61 -1.60 1.34
N GLU A 23 14.03 -0.44 1.51
CA GLU A 23 12.57 -0.27 1.54
C GLU A 23 11.97 0.07 0.17
N TYR A 24 12.75 0.49 -0.82
CA TYR A 24 12.24 0.99 -2.10
C TYR A 24 11.35 -0.04 -2.81
N THR A 25 11.86 -1.23 -3.07
CA THR A 25 11.12 -2.28 -3.81
C THR A 25 9.82 -2.70 -3.10
N PRO A 26 9.82 -3.02 -1.79
CA PRO A 26 8.57 -3.32 -1.09
C PRO A 26 7.56 -2.16 -1.10
N VAL A 27 8.04 -0.93 -0.93
CA VAL A 27 7.17 0.26 -0.90
C VAL A 27 6.56 0.55 -2.28
N VAL A 28 7.33 0.40 -3.36
CA VAL A 28 6.82 0.51 -4.74
C VAL A 28 5.78 -0.59 -5.02
N GLY A 29 6.04 -1.82 -4.57
CA GLY A 29 5.09 -2.93 -4.67
C GLY A 29 3.75 -2.61 -4.00
N LEU A 30 3.79 -2.13 -2.76
CA LEU A 30 2.61 -1.69 -2.02
C LEU A 30 1.88 -0.54 -2.74
N ALA A 31 2.62 0.47 -3.18
CA ALA A 31 2.09 1.61 -3.92
C ALA A 31 1.40 1.16 -5.21
N TYR A 32 1.98 0.16 -5.89
CA TYR A 32 1.41 -0.43 -7.09
C TYR A 32 0.11 -1.21 -6.80
N ALA A 33 0.12 -2.08 -5.81
CA ALA A 33 -1.08 -2.83 -5.41
C ALA A 33 -2.27 -1.89 -5.13
N LEU A 34 -2.00 -0.73 -4.52
CA LEU A 34 -3.01 0.26 -4.18
C LEU A 34 -3.36 1.22 -5.33
N SER A 35 -2.42 1.54 -6.21
CA SER A 35 -2.63 2.50 -7.30
C SER A 35 -3.06 1.86 -8.62
N GLY A 36 -2.59 0.66 -8.92
CA GLY A 36 -2.89 -0.08 -10.14
C GLY A 36 -2.20 0.45 -11.40
N SER A 37 -1.22 1.35 -11.29
CA SER A 37 -0.38 1.77 -12.41
C SER A 37 1.05 1.98 -11.96
N ARG A 38 1.99 1.71 -12.86
CA ARG A 38 3.42 1.84 -12.60
C ARG A 38 3.79 3.29 -12.27
N SER A 39 3.42 4.22 -13.15
CA SER A 39 3.71 5.64 -12.93
C SER A 39 3.11 6.15 -11.62
N GLY A 40 1.86 5.78 -11.31
CA GLY A 40 1.23 6.16 -10.04
C GLY A 40 1.93 5.54 -8.82
N ALA A 41 2.46 4.33 -8.94
CA ALA A 41 3.22 3.68 -7.87
C ALA A 41 4.57 4.37 -7.63
N GLU A 42 5.29 4.67 -8.70
CA GLU A 42 6.56 5.40 -8.64
C GLU A 42 6.38 6.80 -8.04
N ASP A 43 5.35 7.54 -8.46
CA ASP A 43 5.01 8.86 -7.92
C ASP A 43 4.69 8.80 -6.42
N LEU A 44 3.84 7.85 -5.99
CA LEU A 44 3.48 7.65 -4.58
C LEU A 44 4.69 7.28 -3.72
N ALA A 45 5.54 6.38 -4.22
CA ALA A 45 6.75 5.96 -3.52
C ALA A 45 7.74 7.13 -3.41
N GLN A 46 7.98 7.86 -4.50
CA GLN A 46 8.86 9.04 -4.49
C GLN A 46 8.37 10.09 -3.50
N GLU A 47 7.08 10.42 -3.50
CA GLU A 47 6.52 11.40 -2.56
C GLU A 47 6.68 10.94 -1.11
N ALA A 48 6.43 9.66 -0.83
CA ALA A 48 6.61 9.08 0.50
C ALA A 48 8.08 9.12 0.97
N PHE A 49 9.03 8.76 0.09
CA PHE A 49 10.45 8.82 0.43
C PHE A 49 10.99 10.24 0.53
N LEU A 50 10.51 11.18 -0.28
CA LEU A 50 10.85 12.60 -0.13
C LEU A 50 10.36 13.15 1.21
N ALA A 51 9.16 12.78 1.62
CA ALA A 51 8.64 13.15 2.94
C ALA A 51 9.45 12.52 4.07
N ALA A 52 9.89 11.25 3.90
CA ALA A 52 10.78 10.59 4.86
C ALA A 52 12.15 11.27 4.94
N HIS A 53 12.75 11.62 3.80
CA HIS A 53 14.05 12.30 3.76
C HIS A 53 14.00 13.64 4.49
N ARG A 54 12.97 14.45 4.26
CA ARG A 54 12.79 15.74 4.94
C ARG A 54 12.66 15.62 6.46
N ASN A 55 12.22 14.47 6.95
CA ASN A 55 12.00 14.19 8.37
C ASN A 55 12.93 13.11 8.92
N TRP A 56 14.04 12.81 8.21
CA TRP A 56 14.84 11.62 8.48
C TRP A 56 15.47 11.62 9.86
N GLU A 57 15.96 12.75 10.35
CA GLU A 57 16.51 12.87 11.71
C GLU A 57 15.56 12.33 12.78
N ARG A 58 14.26 12.57 12.61
CA ARG A 58 13.23 12.07 13.54
C ARG A 58 12.87 10.62 13.24
N ILE A 59 12.67 10.28 11.96
CA ILE A 59 12.17 8.96 11.53
C ILE A 59 13.22 7.88 11.75
N ALA A 60 14.50 8.17 11.56
CA ALA A 60 15.60 7.24 11.83
C ALA A 60 15.64 6.74 13.28
N GLY A 61 15.10 7.51 14.23
CA GLY A 61 14.96 7.13 15.63
C GLY A 61 13.74 6.27 15.96
N TYR A 62 12.85 5.99 15.01
CA TYR A 62 11.70 5.13 15.23
C TYR A 62 12.10 3.66 15.28
N GLU A 63 11.36 2.86 16.03
CA GLU A 63 11.55 1.40 16.06
C GLU A 63 11.36 0.79 14.66
N GLN A 64 10.42 1.33 13.89
CA GLN A 64 10.06 0.86 12.56
C GLN A 64 9.92 2.05 11.56
N PRO A 65 11.03 2.59 11.05
CA PRO A 65 11.00 3.67 10.07
C PRO A 65 10.18 3.32 8.81
N GLY A 66 10.24 2.06 8.38
CA GLY A 66 9.50 1.55 7.21
C GLY A 66 7.99 1.62 7.38
N ALA A 67 7.46 1.46 8.60
CA ALA A 67 6.03 1.59 8.88
C ALA A 67 5.54 3.02 8.62
N TRP A 68 6.37 4.01 8.92
CA TRP A 68 6.04 5.42 8.64
C TRP A 68 5.89 5.69 7.13
N VAL A 69 6.81 5.19 6.30
CA VAL A 69 6.73 5.36 4.83
C VAL A 69 5.49 4.66 4.27
N ARG A 70 5.18 3.45 4.73
CA ARG A 70 3.97 2.72 4.34
C ARG A 70 2.69 3.46 4.69
N ARG A 71 2.66 4.10 5.86
CA ARG A 71 1.55 4.98 6.26
C ARG A 71 1.38 6.14 5.28
N VAL A 72 2.47 6.78 4.87
CA VAL A 72 2.41 7.88 3.89
C VAL A 72 1.85 7.37 2.55
N VAL A 73 2.36 6.24 2.02
CA VAL A 73 1.85 5.61 0.80
C VAL A 73 0.36 5.28 0.93
N ALA A 74 -0.05 4.64 2.03
CA ALA A 74 -1.44 4.29 2.27
C ALA A 74 -2.35 5.53 2.29
N ASN A 75 -1.89 6.65 2.84
CA ASN A 75 -2.63 7.90 2.88
C ASN A 75 -2.69 8.58 1.50
N LEU A 76 -1.58 8.66 0.79
CA LEU A 76 -1.49 9.27 -0.54
C LEU A 76 -2.29 8.48 -1.59
N SER A 77 -2.32 7.15 -1.50
CA SER A 77 -3.09 6.30 -2.42
C SER A 77 -4.59 6.63 -2.46
N VAL A 78 -5.13 7.24 -1.40
CA VAL A 78 -6.52 7.71 -1.33
C VAL A 78 -6.80 8.85 -2.28
N SER A 79 -5.90 9.82 -2.32
CA SER A 79 -6.03 11.00 -3.19
C SER A 79 -5.91 10.59 -4.65
N ALA A 80 -4.97 9.67 -4.95
CA ALA A 80 -4.82 9.07 -6.28
C ALA A 80 -6.08 8.29 -6.71
N PHE A 81 -6.66 7.52 -5.79
CA PHE A 81 -7.91 6.78 -6.07
C PHE A 81 -9.09 7.72 -6.35
N ARG A 82 -9.27 8.79 -5.54
CA ARG A 82 -10.33 9.79 -5.77
C ARG A 82 -10.16 10.50 -7.11
N ARG A 83 -8.94 10.89 -7.46
CA ARG A 83 -8.63 11.52 -8.74
C ARG A 83 -8.96 10.60 -9.91
N ARG A 84 -8.57 9.33 -9.86
CA ARG A 84 -8.88 8.34 -10.90
C ARG A 84 -10.37 8.03 -11.01
N ALA A 85 -11.08 7.91 -9.88
CA ALA A 85 -12.53 7.73 -9.90
C ALA A 85 -13.23 8.94 -10.57
N ALA A 86 -12.72 10.14 -10.36
CA ALA A 86 -13.20 11.35 -11.02
C ALA A 86 -12.80 11.37 -12.51
N GLU A 87 -11.57 11.00 -12.86
CA GLU A 87 -11.06 10.88 -14.24
C GLU A 87 -11.75 9.75 -14.99
N ALA A 88 -11.97 8.57 -14.37
CA ALA A 88 -12.71 7.46 -14.97
C ALA A 88 -14.17 7.82 -15.27
N LYS A 89 -14.82 8.63 -14.42
CA LYS A 89 -16.14 9.21 -14.74
C LYS A 89 -16.09 10.17 -15.93
N ALA A 90 -14.97 10.86 -16.15
CA ALA A 90 -14.76 11.75 -17.28
C ALA A 90 -14.32 10.97 -18.54
N VAL A 91 -13.54 9.89 -18.40
CA VAL A 91 -12.94 9.08 -19.48
C VAL A 91 -13.81 7.86 -19.84
N ALA A 92 -14.79 7.46 -19.05
CA ALA A 92 -15.80 6.48 -19.45
C ALA A 92 -16.59 6.93 -20.72
N ARG A 93 -16.29 8.14 -21.21
CA ARG A 93 -16.71 8.66 -22.51
C ARG A 93 -15.70 8.51 -23.63
N ALA A 94 -14.46 8.09 -23.37
CA ALA A 94 -13.42 7.94 -24.41
C ALA A 94 -12.36 6.93 -24.00
N ALA A 95 -12.36 5.80 -24.70
CA ALA A 95 -11.24 4.92 -25.01
C ALA A 95 -10.67 3.98 -23.93
N PHE A 96 -10.58 2.75 -24.34
CA PHE A 96 -9.75 1.62 -23.92
C PHE A 96 -8.37 2.05 -23.43
N GLY A 97 -8.08 1.79 -22.13
CA GLY A 97 -6.78 2.04 -21.52
C GLY A 97 -5.79 0.91 -21.81
N GLU A 98 -4.58 1.31 -22.13
CA GLU A 98 -3.42 0.44 -22.32
C GLU A 98 -3.21 -0.49 -21.12
N ARG A 99 -3.14 -1.79 -21.40
CA ARG A 99 -2.54 -2.78 -20.50
C ARG A 99 -1.03 -2.51 -20.47
N THR A 100 -0.59 -1.73 -19.52
CA THR A 100 0.84 -1.57 -19.29
C THR A 100 1.34 -2.84 -18.59
N GLU A 101 2.20 -3.59 -19.27
CA GLU A 101 2.91 -4.71 -18.68
C GLU A 101 3.75 -4.21 -17.49
N LEU A 102 3.59 -4.88 -16.37
CA LEU A 102 4.27 -4.57 -15.11
C LEU A 102 5.66 -5.19 -15.09
N PRO A 103 6.64 -4.55 -14.44
CA PRO A 103 7.81 -5.29 -14.00
C PRO A 103 7.34 -6.40 -13.05
N ASP A 104 7.96 -7.57 -13.18
CA ASP A 104 7.76 -8.71 -12.31
C ASP A 104 8.15 -8.34 -10.87
N LEU A 105 7.20 -7.78 -10.14
CA LEU A 105 7.32 -7.50 -8.71
C LEU A 105 6.94 -8.74 -7.88
N GLY A 106 6.86 -9.92 -8.51
CA GLY A 106 6.44 -11.15 -7.84
C GLY A 106 5.00 -11.12 -7.31
N SER A 107 4.24 -10.14 -7.73
CA SER A 107 2.96 -9.78 -7.12
C SER A 107 1.75 -10.42 -7.82
N GLY A 108 1.78 -11.72 -8.07
CA GLY A 108 0.54 -12.46 -8.32
C GLY A 108 -0.31 -11.96 -9.50
N ASP A 109 -1.43 -12.61 -9.67
CA ASP A 109 -2.41 -12.39 -10.73
C ASP A 109 -2.91 -10.94 -10.79
N PRO A 110 -2.83 -10.25 -11.96
CA PRO A 110 -3.38 -8.91 -12.18
C PRO A 110 -4.87 -8.81 -11.88
N GLU A 111 -5.62 -9.89 -12.09
CA GLU A 111 -7.05 -9.98 -11.80
C GLU A 111 -7.31 -9.92 -10.29
N PHE A 112 -6.53 -10.66 -9.49
CA PHE A 112 -6.59 -10.59 -8.04
C PHE A 112 -6.37 -9.16 -7.52
N TRP A 113 -5.33 -8.49 -7.98
CA TRP A 113 -5.04 -7.12 -7.54
C TRP A 113 -6.06 -6.10 -8.08
N GLY A 114 -6.66 -6.37 -9.23
CA GLY A 114 -7.82 -5.64 -9.73
C GLY A 114 -9.01 -5.74 -8.76
N ALA A 115 -9.31 -6.96 -8.30
CA ALA A 115 -10.36 -7.22 -7.33
C ALA A 115 -10.04 -6.57 -5.95
N VAL A 116 -8.78 -6.59 -5.51
CA VAL A 116 -8.34 -5.91 -4.27
C VAL A 116 -8.59 -4.41 -4.36
N ARG A 117 -8.22 -3.76 -5.46
CA ARG A 117 -8.45 -2.31 -5.65
C ARG A 117 -9.93 -1.93 -5.71
N ALA A 118 -10.80 -2.87 -6.02
CA ALA A 118 -12.25 -2.67 -6.00
C ALA A 118 -12.89 -2.86 -4.60
N LEU A 119 -12.11 -3.27 -3.60
CA LEU A 119 -12.57 -3.33 -2.20
C LEU A 119 -12.74 -1.94 -1.60
N PRO A 120 -13.55 -1.81 -0.53
CA PRO A 120 -13.50 -0.62 0.30
C PRO A 120 -12.07 -0.33 0.75
N ARG A 121 -11.68 0.96 0.70
CA ARG A 121 -10.31 1.43 0.90
C ARG A 121 -9.53 0.72 2.01
N ARG A 122 -10.10 0.66 3.22
CA ARG A 122 -9.42 0.07 4.38
C ARG A 122 -9.21 -1.44 4.23
N GLN A 123 -10.13 -2.12 3.58
CA GLN A 123 -9.97 -3.55 3.27
C GLN A 123 -8.85 -3.76 2.26
N ALA A 124 -8.79 -2.96 1.18
CA ALA A 124 -7.70 -3.02 0.20
C ALA A 124 -6.33 -2.76 0.83
N GLN A 125 -6.21 -1.75 1.69
CA GLN A 125 -4.98 -1.43 2.40
C GLN A 125 -4.53 -2.57 3.31
N VAL A 126 -5.44 -3.14 4.10
CA VAL A 126 -5.14 -4.27 4.99
C VAL A 126 -4.73 -5.50 4.20
N ILE A 127 -5.44 -5.84 3.12
CA ILE A 127 -5.11 -6.96 2.23
C ILE A 127 -3.71 -6.77 1.61
N ALA A 128 -3.41 -5.60 1.08
CA ALA A 128 -2.12 -5.32 0.45
C ALA A 128 -0.96 -5.41 1.46
N LEU A 129 -1.10 -4.82 2.63
CA LEU A 129 -0.08 -4.88 3.69
C LEU A 129 0.13 -6.31 4.22
N PHE A 130 -0.94 -7.10 4.30
CA PHE A 130 -0.87 -8.47 4.83
C PHE A 130 -0.29 -9.47 3.81
N TYR A 131 -0.78 -9.46 2.56
CA TYR A 131 -0.43 -10.48 1.57
C TYR A 131 0.74 -10.12 0.67
N LEU A 132 0.96 -8.84 0.38
CA LEU A 132 2.05 -8.42 -0.49
C LEU A 132 3.29 -8.01 0.30
N ASP A 133 3.10 -7.25 1.38
CA ASP A 133 4.19 -6.68 2.17
C ASP A 133 4.48 -7.50 3.44
N ASP A 134 3.75 -8.61 3.64
CA ASP A 134 3.93 -9.59 4.73
C ASP A 134 4.01 -8.96 6.13
N ARG A 135 3.14 -7.97 6.40
CA ARG A 135 3.12 -7.28 7.69
C ARG A 135 2.24 -7.99 8.70
N PRO A 136 2.73 -8.17 9.93
CA PRO A 136 1.91 -8.71 11.01
C PRO A 136 0.76 -7.75 11.36
N ILE A 137 -0.34 -8.29 11.89
CA ILE A 137 -1.56 -7.53 12.21
C ILE A 137 -1.28 -6.32 13.12
N ALA A 138 -0.36 -6.47 14.09
CA ALA A 138 -0.01 -5.38 14.98
C ALA A 138 0.63 -4.21 14.21
N GLU A 139 1.57 -4.50 13.30
CA GLU A 139 2.24 -3.48 12.49
C GLU A 139 1.28 -2.83 11.50
N ILE A 140 0.38 -3.61 10.89
CA ILE A 140 -0.71 -3.05 10.05
C ILE A 140 -1.57 -2.08 10.86
N GLY A 141 -1.86 -2.42 12.11
CA GLY A 141 -2.57 -1.54 13.03
C GLY A 141 -1.83 -0.22 13.26
N ASP A 142 -0.52 -0.29 13.45
CA ASP A 142 0.34 0.90 13.64
C ASP A 142 0.42 1.72 12.35
N ILE A 143 0.57 1.08 11.18
CA ILE A 143 0.62 1.75 9.87
C ILE A 143 -0.69 2.48 9.57
N LEU A 144 -1.83 1.83 9.77
CA LEU A 144 -3.14 2.35 9.38
C LEU A 144 -3.89 3.08 10.51
N GLU A 145 -3.27 3.21 11.69
CA GLU A 145 -3.83 3.84 12.89
C GLU A 145 -5.16 3.22 13.32
N MET A 146 -5.16 1.90 13.44
CA MET A 146 -6.34 1.15 13.88
C MET A 146 -5.99 0.02 14.85
N SER A 147 -6.97 -0.40 15.66
CA SER A 147 -6.75 -1.51 16.59
C SER A 147 -6.52 -2.83 15.85
N PRO A 148 -5.76 -3.79 16.43
CA PRO A 148 -5.60 -5.13 15.86
C PRO A 148 -6.92 -5.84 15.57
N GLY A 149 -7.95 -5.64 16.40
CA GLY A 149 -9.29 -6.17 16.18
C GLY A 149 -9.96 -5.58 14.93
N THR A 150 -9.76 -4.29 14.69
CA THR A 150 -10.24 -3.62 13.47
C THR A 150 -9.52 -4.14 12.22
N VAL A 151 -8.19 -4.34 12.30
CA VAL A 151 -7.41 -4.94 11.21
C VAL A 151 -7.93 -6.34 10.88
N LYS A 152 -8.12 -7.20 11.90
CA LYS A 152 -8.67 -8.55 11.72
C LYS A 152 -10.04 -8.53 11.03
N ARG A 153 -10.92 -7.61 11.44
CA ARG A 153 -12.24 -7.45 10.83
C ARG A 153 -12.15 -7.04 9.36
N HIS A 154 -11.30 -6.06 9.03
CA HIS A 154 -11.10 -5.65 7.64
C HIS A 154 -10.48 -6.77 6.79
N LEU A 155 -9.54 -7.52 7.34
CA LEU A 155 -8.93 -8.67 6.68
C LEU A 155 -9.98 -9.77 6.39
N HIS A 156 -10.82 -10.09 7.38
CA HIS A 156 -11.91 -11.08 7.22
C HIS A 156 -12.91 -10.64 6.14
N ASN A 157 -13.43 -9.42 6.25
CA ASN A 157 -14.40 -8.89 5.28
C ASN A 157 -13.82 -8.77 3.87
N GLY A 158 -12.56 -8.34 3.75
CA GLY A 158 -11.85 -8.27 2.47
C GLY A 158 -11.72 -9.64 1.81
N ARG A 159 -11.34 -10.67 2.59
CA ARG A 159 -11.25 -12.06 2.11
C ARG A 159 -12.60 -12.59 1.60
N GLN A 160 -13.67 -12.36 2.36
CA GLN A 160 -15.01 -12.79 1.94
C GLN A 160 -15.44 -12.13 0.64
N THR A 161 -15.23 -10.82 0.52
CA THR A 161 -15.57 -10.08 -0.71
C THR A 161 -14.74 -10.55 -1.91
N LEU A 162 -13.45 -10.80 -1.71
CA LEU A 162 -12.56 -11.33 -2.76
C LEU A 162 -12.98 -12.73 -3.20
N ALA A 163 -13.24 -13.63 -2.25
CA ALA A 163 -13.70 -14.98 -2.56
C ALA A 163 -14.97 -14.98 -3.42
N HIS A 164 -15.93 -14.12 -3.07
CA HIS A 164 -17.17 -13.98 -3.84
C HIS A 164 -16.92 -13.40 -5.25
N ARG A 165 -16.08 -12.37 -5.37
CA ARG A 165 -15.80 -11.75 -6.68
C ARG A 165 -15.02 -12.67 -7.61
N LEU A 166 -14.01 -13.36 -7.09
CA LEU A 166 -13.17 -14.26 -7.89
C LEU A 166 -13.92 -15.54 -8.30
N SER A 167 -14.89 -16.01 -7.49
CA SER A 167 -15.75 -17.13 -7.90
C SER A 167 -16.67 -16.78 -9.06
N ILE A 168 -17.19 -15.55 -9.12
CA ILE A 168 -18.00 -15.09 -10.24
C ILE A 168 -17.19 -15.00 -11.54
N LEU A 169 -15.95 -14.49 -11.45
CA LEU A 169 -15.06 -14.36 -12.61
C LEU A 169 -14.60 -15.72 -13.15
N GLY A 170 -14.40 -16.72 -12.25
CA GLY A 170 -14.04 -18.07 -12.63
C GLY A 170 -15.18 -18.88 -13.28
N ASP A 171 -16.44 -18.52 -13.08
CA ASP A 171 -17.63 -19.15 -13.69
C ASP A 171 -17.94 -18.60 -15.10
N GLU A 172 -17.37 -17.46 -15.49
CA GLU A 172 -17.58 -16.84 -16.81
C GLU A 172 -16.51 -17.20 -17.86
N GLY A 173 -15.55 -18.07 -17.53
CA GLY A 173 -14.46 -18.55 -18.40
C GLY A 173 -14.66 -19.98 -18.81
#